data_9b5eec6f07564004195e7e060b253946
#
_entry.id   9b5eec6f07564004195e7e060b253946
#
_cell.length_a   1.000
_cell.length_b   1.000
_cell.length_c   1.000
_cell.angle_alpha   90.00
_cell.angle_beta   90.00
_cell.angle_gamma   90.00
#
_symmetry.space_group_name_H-M   'P 1'
#
loop_
_entity.id
_entity.type
_entity.pdbx_description
1 polymer ?
#
loop_
_entity_poly.entity_id
_entity_poly.type
_entity_poly.pdbx_seq_one_letter_code
_entity_poly.pdbx_strand_id
1 'polypeptide(L)'
;MQKSLFSLLVIGTAALALSPNLTAQVVQQVELLEKNGPGGPAPKHDVFGAWAARRGGTRGLQPSPYTPAGEARFKLNKPGTYSATTNDPWMVCDPFGFPRNLVQESNGFSFSQMPDRIVITGQYNRTSRIVWMDGRELPKNVGAKDGPKSRWYGYSVGHWDGDNTLVIDTNGLINSTWLDQPGHPHSTDMRVEERYTRTSFNVLETTVAIDDPTYYTKPWVFTKNVYRWIPSNFSSFGTTGEFDEQFCVPSEMSEYNKTIRDLAQ
;
A
#
# COMPACT_ATOMS: atom_id res chain seq x y z
N MET A 1 -65.25 -8.00 40.05
CA MET A 1 -63.87 -8.35 40.35
C MET A 1 -63.16 -8.49 39.01
N GLN A 2 -62.49 -7.44 38.61
CA GLN A 2 -61.79 -7.38 37.33
C GLN A 2 -60.24 -7.30 37.62
N LYS A 3 -59.51 -8.35 37.31
CA LYS A 3 -58.08 -8.38 37.50
C LYS A 3 -57.41 -7.84 36.23
N SER A 4 -56.75 -6.71 36.36
CA SER A 4 -55.94 -6.06 35.33
C SER A 4 -54.61 -6.73 35.32
N LEU A 5 -54.19 -7.33 34.16
CA LEU A 5 -52.84 -7.81 33.87
C LEU A 5 -52.02 -6.67 33.26
N PHE A 6 -51.04 -6.20 34.00
CA PHE A 6 -49.98 -5.33 33.45
C PHE A 6 -48.93 -6.20 32.77
N SER A 7 -48.85 -6.12 31.44
CA SER A 7 -47.71 -6.67 30.67
C SER A 7 -46.54 -5.69 30.73
N LEU A 8 -45.48 -6.09 31.38
CA LEU A 8 -44.18 -5.39 31.31
C LEU A 8 -43.53 -5.69 29.96
N LEU A 9 -43.42 -4.67 29.15
CA LEU A 9 -42.64 -4.70 27.92
C LEU A 9 -41.15 -4.46 28.30
N VAL A 10 -40.32 -5.51 28.28
CA VAL A 10 -38.86 -5.38 28.42
C VAL A 10 -38.32 -4.97 27.07
N ILE A 11 -37.99 -3.69 26.93
CA ILE A 11 -37.23 -3.18 25.77
C ILE A 11 -35.75 -3.57 25.99
N GLY A 12 -35.33 -4.63 25.33
CA GLY A 12 -33.92 -5.01 25.27
C GLY A 12 -33.19 -4.01 24.38
N THR A 13 -32.42 -3.13 24.99
CA THR A 13 -31.41 -2.34 24.28
C THR A 13 -30.31 -3.25 23.77
N ALA A 14 -30.36 -3.63 22.49
CA ALA A 14 -29.21 -4.26 21.80
C ALA A 14 -28.09 -3.23 21.77
N ALA A 15 -27.11 -3.40 22.63
CA ALA A 15 -25.83 -2.68 22.53
C ALA A 15 -25.16 -3.11 21.22
N LEU A 16 -25.21 -2.26 20.20
CA LEU A 16 -24.35 -2.36 19.03
C LEU A 16 -22.90 -2.25 19.52
N ALA A 17 -22.26 -3.39 19.68
CA ALA A 17 -20.81 -3.46 19.87
C ALA A 17 -20.18 -2.88 18.60
N LEU A 18 -19.81 -1.61 18.66
CA LEU A 18 -18.96 -0.97 17.64
C LEU A 18 -17.65 -1.77 17.60
N SER A 19 -17.47 -2.51 16.53
CA SER A 19 -16.20 -3.19 16.28
C SER A 19 -15.07 -2.15 16.33
N PRO A 20 -14.01 -2.36 17.12
CA PRO A 20 -12.91 -1.42 17.15
C PRO A 20 -12.34 -1.28 15.73
N ASN A 21 -12.25 -0.04 15.25
CA ASN A 21 -11.77 0.27 13.91
C ASN A 21 -10.45 -0.45 13.63
N LEU A 22 -10.34 -1.14 12.50
CA LEU A 22 -9.10 -1.75 11.99
C LEU A 22 -7.90 -0.79 12.05
N THR A 23 -8.13 0.51 11.92
CA THR A 23 -7.11 1.55 12.09
C THR A 23 -6.54 1.63 13.51
N ALA A 24 -7.34 1.42 14.54
CA ALA A 24 -6.87 1.40 15.93
C ALA A 24 -5.96 0.20 16.19
N GLN A 25 -6.25 -0.93 15.57
CA GLN A 25 -5.47 -2.16 15.72
C GLN A 25 -4.06 -2.02 15.12
N VAL A 26 -3.95 -1.45 13.92
CA VAL A 26 -2.64 -1.23 13.27
C VAL A 26 -1.78 -0.23 14.03
N VAL A 27 -2.37 0.85 14.51
CA VAL A 27 -1.65 1.83 15.34
C VAL A 27 -1.10 1.17 16.59
N GLN A 28 -1.90 0.37 17.29
CA GLN A 28 -1.48 -0.37 18.48
C GLN A 28 -0.34 -1.35 18.18
N GLN A 29 -0.39 -2.05 17.04
CA GLN A 29 0.68 -2.97 16.62
C GLN A 29 2.01 -2.24 16.43
N VAL A 30 2.04 -1.13 15.71
CA VAL A 30 3.26 -0.36 15.50
C VAL A 30 3.79 0.24 16.80
N GLU A 31 2.91 0.72 17.69
CA GLU A 31 3.30 1.21 19.03
C GLU A 31 3.98 0.12 19.88
N LEU A 32 3.53 -1.12 19.77
CA LEU A 32 4.19 -2.25 20.45
C LEU A 32 5.58 -2.52 19.84
N LEU A 33 5.73 -2.45 18.53
CA LEU A 33 7.02 -2.63 17.86
C LEU A 33 7.99 -1.47 18.18
N GLU A 34 7.50 -0.26 18.34
CA GLU A 34 8.32 0.91 18.73
C GLU A 34 8.96 0.74 20.12
N LYS A 35 8.32 -0.02 21.02
CA LYS A 35 8.90 -0.33 22.35
C LYS A 35 10.17 -1.18 22.28
N ASN A 36 10.38 -1.93 21.16
CA ASN A 36 11.61 -2.67 20.94
C ASN A 36 12.82 -1.77 20.66
N GLY A 37 12.57 -0.46 20.48
CA GLY A 37 13.61 0.51 20.16
C GLY A 37 14.31 0.28 18.82
N PRO A 38 15.45 0.93 18.58
CA PRO A 38 16.17 0.81 17.32
C PRO A 38 16.83 -0.56 17.12
N GLY A 39 17.03 -1.34 18.15
CA GLY A 39 17.85 -2.56 18.12
C GLY A 39 19.34 -2.25 18.08
N GLY A 40 20.13 -3.08 17.49
CA GLY A 40 21.56 -2.87 17.25
C GLY A 40 21.82 -2.07 15.95
N PRO A 41 23.09 -2.03 15.49
CA PRO A 41 23.43 -1.48 14.19
C PRO A 41 22.75 -2.24 13.05
N ALA A 42 22.46 -1.54 11.97
CA ALA A 42 21.89 -2.17 10.77
C ALA A 42 22.89 -3.18 10.17
N PRO A 43 22.44 -4.37 9.79
CA PRO A 43 23.26 -5.29 9.03
C PRO A 43 23.47 -4.75 7.61
N LYS A 44 24.66 -5.00 7.05
CA LYS A 44 25.03 -4.53 5.72
C LYS A 44 24.28 -5.31 4.63
N HIS A 45 23.83 -4.61 3.60
CA HIS A 45 23.15 -5.18 2.44
C HIS A 45 21.99 -6.12 2.82
N ASP A 46 21.23 -5.72 3.84
CA ASP A 46 20.17 -6.56 4.39
C ASP A 46 18.92 -5.73 4.71
N VAL A 47 17.84 -6.04 4.00
CA VAL A 47 16.48 -5.55 4.27
C VAL A 47 15.53 -6.71 4.62
N PHE A 48 16.05 -7.94 4.75
CA PHE A 48 15.28 -9.15 5.02
C PHE A 48 14.32 -8.98 6.20
N GLY A 49 13.16 -9.62 6.09
CA GLY A 49 12.15 -9.68 7.14
C GLY A 49 10.88 -8.91 6.81
N ALA A 50 9.97 -8.91 7.77
CA ALA A 50 8.70 -8.22 7.69
C ALA A 50 8.78 -6.85 8.37
N TRP A 51 8.09 -5.88 7.80
CA TRP A 51 8.14 -4.49 8.19
C TRP A 51 6.75 -3.88 8.24
N ALA A 52 6.42 -3.19 9.32
CA ALA A 52 5.15 -2.47 9.48
C ALA A 52 5.38 -0.99 9.73
N ALA A 53 4.44 -0.16 9.27
CA ALA A 53 4.44 1.27 9.52
C ALA A 53 3.08 1.75 10.02
N ARG A 54 3.08 2.89 10.70
CA ARG A 54 1.82 3.61 10.95
C ARG A 54 1.20 4.03 9.61
N ARG A 55 -0.10 3.87 9.48
CA ARG A 55 -0.85 4.47 8.37
C ARG A 55 -0.57 5.97 8.31
N GLY A 56 -0.30 6.47 7.12
CA GLY A 56 -0.23 7.91 6.89
C GLY A 56 1.17 8.50 6.94
N GLY A 57 2.20 7.76 6.57
CA GLY A 57 3.48 8.34 6.18
C GLY A 57 3.22 9.54 5.27
N THR A 58 4.09 10.54 5.29
CA THR A 58 3.90 11.80 4.57
C THR A 58 3.58 11.54 3.11
N ARG A 59 2.29 11.61 2.78
CA ARG A 59 1.79 11.51 1.42
C ARG A 59 1.92 12.88 0.78
N GLY A 60 2.40 12.91 -0.46
CA GLY A 60 2.32 14.11 -1.29
C GLY A 60 2.82 15.37 -0.59
N LEU A 61 4.06 15.36 -0.13
CA LEU A 61 4.69 16.48 0.59
C LEU A 61 4.71 17.81 -0.20
N GLN A 62 4.29 17.79 -1.45
CA GLN A 62 4.24 18.93 -2.34
C GLN A 62 2.88 19.00 -3.03
N PRO A 63 2.37 20.18 -3.37
CA PRO A 63 1.31 20.28 -4.37
C PRO A 63 1.75 19.51 -5.60
N SER A 64 0.92 18.60 -6.08
CA SER A 64 1.26 17.78 -7.25
C SER A 64 1.59 18.70 -8.42
N PRO A 65 2.80 18.66 -8.98
CA PRO A 65 3.25 19.60 -10.00
C PRO A 65 2.70 19.20 -11.37
N TYR A 66 1.38 19.21 -11.53
CA TYR A 66 0.73 18.73 -12.73
C TYR A 66 1.13 19.49 -14.01
N THR A 67 1.23 18.74 -15.10
CA THR A 67 1.04 19.30 -16.45
C THR A 67 -0.44 19.57 -16.69
N PRO A 68 -0.82 20.34 -17.74
CA PRO A 68 -2.24 20.48 -18.13
C PRO A 68 -2.93 19.12 -18.38
N ALA A 69 -2.21 18.16 -18.95
CA ALA A 69 -2.73 16.80 -19.18
C ALA A 69 -2.95 16.04 -17.87
N GLY A 70 -2.01 16.15 -16.92
CA GLY A 70 -2.12 15.54 -15.61
C GLY A 70 -3.30 16.11 -14.81
N GLU A 71 -3.47 17.43 -14.84
CA GLU A 71 -4.60 18.08 -14.18
C GLU A 71 -5.94 17.67 -14.81
N ALA A 72 -6.02 17.62 -16.13
CA ALA A 72 -7.21 17.17 -16.83
C ALA A 72 -7.55 15.72 -16.47
N ARG A 73 -6.54 14.84 -16.41
CA ARG A 73 -6.73 13.42 -16.02
C ARG A 73 -7.17 13.30 -14.57
N PHE A 74 -6.59 14.08 -13.66
CA PHE A 74 -6.96 14.08 -12.24
C PHE A 74 -8.44 14.45 -12.04
N LYS A 75 -8.94 15.45 -12.76
CA LYS A 75 -10.35 15.90 -12.69
C LYS A 75 -11.36 14.82 -13.11
N LEU A 76 -10.94 13.81 -13.87
CA LEU A 76 -11.80 12.68 -14.24
C LEU A 76 -11.89 11.61 -13.16
N ASN A 77 -10.95 11.58 -12.24
CA ASN A 77 -10.96 10.67 -11.12
C ASN A 77 -11.93 11.19 -10.05
N LYS A 78 -12.77 10.29 -9.56
CA LYS A 78 -13.78 10.60 -8.54
C LYS A 78 -13.39 9.86 -7.26
N PRO A 79 -12.55 10.46 -6.40
CA PRO A 79 -12.16 9.84 -5.15
C PRO A 79 -13.36 9.72 -4.21
N GLY A 80 -13.33 8.78 -3.34
CA GLY A 80 -14.40 8.56 -2.37
C GLY A 80 -14.55 7.07 -2.10
N THR A 81 -13.71 6.54 -1.22
CA THR A 81 -13.85 5.16 -0.76
C THR A 81 -15.26 4.95 -0.23
N TYR A 82 -15.91 3.89 -0.72
CA TYR A 82 -17.29 3.55 -0.41
C TYR A 82 -18.35 4.56 -0.88
N SER A 83 -17.99 5.52 -1.72
CA SER A 83 -18.97 6.38 -2.40
C SER A 83 -19.52 5.67 -3.63
N ALA A 84 -20.83 5.74 -3.83
CA ALA A 84 -21.50 5.18 -5.00
C ALA A 84 -21.01 5.80 -6.33
N THR A 85 -20.52 7.04 -6.28
CA THR A 85 -20.05 7.77 -7.46
C THR A 85 -18.57 7.61 -7.74
N THR A 86 -17.83 6.87 -6.90
CA THR A 86 -16.40 6.67 -7.14
C THR A 86 -16.13 5.82 -8.37
N ASN A 87 -15.07 6.18 -9.10
CA ASN A 87 -14.51 5.36 -10.18
C ASN A 87 -13.12 4.80 -9.81
N ASP A 88 -12.85 4.67 -8.51
CA ASP A 88 -11.63 4.04 -8.03
C ASP A 88 -11.59 2.56 -8.45
N PRO A 89 -10.59 2.12 -9.23
CA PRO A 89 -10.49 0.73 -9.69
C PRO A 89 -10.47 -0.31 -8.55
N TRP A 90 -9.98 0.09 -7.39
CA TRP A 90 -10.00 -0.80 -6.21
C TRP A 90 -11.41 -1.25 -5.79
N MET A 91 -12.44 -0.45 -6.07
CA MET A 91 -13.83 -0.78 -5.72
C MET A 91 -14.42 -1.94 -6.54
N VAL A 92 -13.69 -2.43 -7.53
CA VAL A 92 -14.00 -3.67 -8.26
C VAL A 92 -12.93 -4.75 -8.09
N CYS A 93 -12.11 -4.61 -7.05
CA CYS A 93 -10.97 -5.48 -6.73
C CYS A 93 -9.84 -5.47 -7.76
N ASP A 94 -9.72 -4.44 -8.57
CA ASP A 94 -8.50 -4.24 -9.33
C ASP A 94 -7.31 -4.06 -8.36
N PRO A 95 -6.12 -4.55 -8.71
CA PRO A 95 -4.93 -4.34 -7.90
C PRO A 95 -4.68 -2.85 -7.65
N PHE A 96 -4.19 -2.49 -6.47
CA PHE A 96 -3.79 -1.10 -6.20
C PHE A 96 -2.79 -0.55 -7.21
N GLY A 97 -1.95 -1.43 -7.77
CA GLY A 97 -0.82 -1.02 -8.58
C GLY A 97 0.30 -0.43 -7.72
N PHE A 98 1.36 0.01 -8.41
CA PHE A 98 2.53 0.57 -7.76
C PHE A 98 2.69 2.05 -8.19
N PRO A 99 3.03 2.97 -7.27
CA PRO A 99 3.40 2.77 -5.86
C PRO A 99 2.24 2.84 -4.87
N ARG A 100 0.98 2.83 -5.30
CA ARG A 100 -0.19 2.98 -4.43
C ARG A 100 -0.23 1.95 -3.30
N ASN A 101 0.17 0.71 -3.56
CA ASN A 101 0.21 -0.31 -2.52
C ASN A 101 1.06 0.11 -1.30
N LEU A 102 2.16 0.85 -1.48
CA LEU A 102 3.00 1.33 -0.37
C LEU A 102 2.31 2.32 0.57
N VAL A 103 1.29 3.03 0.09
CA VAL A 103 0.55 4.03 0.88
C VAL A 103 -0.84 3.55 1.31
N GLN A 104 -1.37 2.51 0.65
CA GLN A 104 -2.65 1.90 0.98
C GLN A 104 -2.50 0.68 1.89
N GLU A 105 -1.41 -0.08 1.76
CA GLU A 105 -1.13 -1.21 2.64
C GLU A 105 -0.78 -0.71 4.03
N SER A 106 -1.76 -0.84 4.91
CA SER A 106 -1.67 -0.35 6.27
C SER A 106 -0.81 -1.20 7.17
N ASN A 107 -0.56 -2.45 6.80
CA ASN A 107 -0.05 -3.45 7.72
C ASN A 107 1.39 -3.85 7.39
N GLY A 108 1.89 -3.51 6.21
CA GLY A 108 3.28 -3.67 5.88
C GLY A 108 3.59 -4.62 4.73
N PHE A 109 4.84 -4.97 4.62
CA PHE A 109 5.39 -5.82 3.58
C PHE A 109 6.60 -6.59 4.12
N SER A 110 7.03 -7.62 3.38
CA SER A 110 8.23 -8.38 3.69
C SER A 110 9.20 -8.40 2.52
N PHE A 111 10.49 -8.46 2.84
CA PHE A 111 11.55 -8.75 1.90
C PHE A 111 12.06 -10.18 2.10
N SER A 112 12.15 -10.91 1.00
CA SER A 112 12.87 -12.18 0.92
C SER A 112 14.05 -12.01 -0.02
N GLN A 113 15.27 -12.11 0.50
CA GLN A 113 16.50 -11.93 -0.26
C GLN A 113 17.02 -13.27 -0.80
N MET A 114 17.42 -13.25 -2.06
CA MET A 114 18.11 -14.31 -2.77
C MET A 114 19.37 -13.74 -3.43
N PRO A 115 20.30 -14.57 -3.90
CA PRO A 115 21.57 -14.07 -4.45
C PRO A 115 21.42 -13.10 -5.64
N ASP A 116 20.39 -13.28 -6.47
CA ASP A 116 20.19 -12.53 -7.70
C ASP A 116 18.96 -11.63 -7.69
N ARG A 117 18.14 -11.69 -6.62
CA ARG A 117 16.88 -10.96 -6.54
C ARG A 117 16.38 -10.76 -5.11
N ILE A 118 15.52 -9.78 -4.98
CA ILE A 118 14.70 -9.58 -3.77
C ILE A 118 13.24 -9.75 -4.18
N VAL A 119 12.47 -10.51 -3.40
CA VAL A 119 11.01 -10.58 -3.54
C VAL A 119 10.38 -9.74 -2.44
N ILE A 120 9.56 -8.77 -2.85
CA ILE A 120 8.78 -7.95 -1.93
C ILE A 120 7.35 -8.47 -1.94
N THR A 121 6.87 -8.91 -0.78
CA THR A 121 5.50 -9.38 -0.60
C THR A 121 4.72 -8.41 0.25
N GLY A 122 3.67 -7.82 -0.31
CA GLY A 122 2.72 -6.99 0.42
C GLY A 122 1.67 -7.84 1.12
N GLN A 123 1.11 -7.35 2.21
CA GLN A 123 0.08 -8.08 2.95
C GLN A 123 -1.23 -8.17 2.15
N TYR A 124 -1.74 -7.05 1.65
CA TYR A 124 -3.00 -7.01 0.92
C TYR A 124 -2.92 -7.73 -0.42
N ASN A 125 -3.85 -8.63 -0.69
CA ASN A 125 -3.90 -9.50 -1.87
C ASN A 125 -2.62 -10.35 -2.09
N ARG A 126 -1.78 -10.49 -1.07
CA ARG A 126 -0.50 -11.23 -1.16
C ARG A 126 0.29 -10.84 -2.41
N THR A 127 0.33 -9.55 -2.71
CA THR A 127 1.04 -9.03 -3.88
C THR A 127 2.51 -9.40 -3.81
N SER A 128 3.07 -9.79 -4.95
CA SER A 128 4.49 -10.16 -5.05
C SER A 128 5.16 -9.40 -6.16
N ARG A 129 6.32 -8.78 -5.87
CA ARG A 129 7.13 -8.05 -6.81
C ARG A 129 8.58 -8.54 -6.76
N ILE A 130 9.14 -8.86 -7.92
CA ILE A 130 10.54 -9.27 -8.04
C ILE A 130 11.37 -8.05 -8.39
N VAL A 131 12.42 -7.81 -7.61
CA VAL A 131 13.46 -6.83 -7.85
C VAL A 131 14.74 -7.56 -8.22
N TRP A 132 15.22 -7.37 -9.43
CA TRP A 132 16.45 -8.02 -9.89
C TRP A 132 17.68 -7.29 -9.38
N MET A 133 18.62 -8.04 -8.79
CA MET A 133 19.86 -7.53 -8.17
C MET A 133 21.10 -7.94 -8.93
N ASP A 134 20.96 -8.47 -10.15
CA ASP A 134 22.03 -9.05 -10.97
C ASP A 134 22.66 -8.05 -11.94
N GLY A 135 22.35 -6.76 -11.80
CA GLY A 135 22.92 -5.68 -12.64
C GLY A 135 22.27 -5.52 -14.02
N ARG A 136 21.17 -6.23 -14.29
CA ARG A 136 20.43 -6.02 -15.54
C ARG A 136 19.82 -4.63 -15.61
N GLU A 137 19.56 -4.15 -16.83
CA GLU A 137 18.81 -2.92 -17.06
C GLU A 137 17.30 -3.16 -16.99
N LEU A 138 16.56 -2.10 -16.71
CA LEU A 138 15.10 -2.08 -16.90
C LEU A 138 14.75 -2.30 -18.36
N PRO A 139 13.64 -3.01 -18.65
CA PRO A 139 13.22 -3.22 -20.03
C PRO A 139 12.88 -1.91 -20.71
N LYS A 140 13.27 -1.81 -21.99
CA LYS A 140 12.95 -0.69 -22.88
C LYS A 140 11.66 -0.98 -23.66
N ASN A 141 11.02 0.06 -24.17
CA ASN A 141 9.85 -0.05 -25.04
C ASN A 141 8.68 -0.87 -24.44
N VAL A 142 8.48 -0.79 -23.13
CA VAL A 142 7.35 -1.47 -22.47
C VAL A 142 6.04 -0.92 -23.02
N GLY A 143 5.13 -1.81 -23.36
CA GLY A 143 3.83 -1.48 -23.97
C GLY A 143 3.86 -1.25 -25.49
N ALA A 144 5.04 -1.21 -26.13
CA ALA A 144 5.14 -1.18 -27.57
C ALA A 144 4.77 -2.54 -28.20
N LYS A 145 4.47 -2.55 -29.51
CA LYS A 145 4.02 -3.75 -30.25
C LYS A 145 4.93 -4.97 -30.04
N ASP A 146 6.25 -4.75 -30.06
CA ASP A 146 7.25 -5.79 -29.94
C ASP A 146 8.01 -5.74 -28.60
N GLY A 147 7.51 -4.93 -27.65
CA GLY A 147 8.05 -4.78 -26.31
C GLY A 147 7.35 -5.63 -25.25
N PRO A 148 7.90 -5.67 -24.03
CA PRO A 148 7.22 -6.31 -22.91
C PRO A 148 5.89 -5.62 -22.59
N LYS A 149 4.92 -6.37 -22.07
CA LYS A 149 3.64 -5.79 -21.64
C LYS A 149 3.80 -5.01 -20.33
N SER A 150 3.06 -3.92 -20.21
CA SER A 150 2.91 -3.22 -18.92
C SER A 150 2.31 -4.13 -17.85
N ARG A 151 2.67 -3.90 -16.58
CA ARG A 151 2.26 -4.71 -15.43
C ARG A 151 1.73 -3.83 -14.30
N TRP A 152 0.90 -4.39 -13.45
CA TRP A 152 0.37 -3.70 -12.26
C TRP A 152 1.48 -3.18 -11.33
N TYR A 153 2.57 -3.93 -11.19
CA TYR A 153 3.71 -3.62 -10.32
C TYR A 153 5.00 -3.38 -11.10
N GLY A 154 4.91 -3.25 -12.44
CA GLY A 154 6.03 -2.93 -13.32
C GLY A 154 7.13 -3.97 -13.38
N TYR A 155 8.31 -3.50 -13.80
CA TYR A 155 9.58 -4.21 -13.81
C TYR A 155 10.55 -3.47 -12.91
N SER A 156 11.22 -4.19 -12.02
CA SER A 156 12.08 -3.57 -11.02
C SER A 156 13.49 -4.16 -11.08
N VAL A 157 14.48 -3.27 -10.99
CA VAL A 157 15.88 -3.60 -10.77
C VAL A 157 16.37 -2.86 -9.54
N GLY A 158 17.33 -3.43 -8.82
CA GLY A 158 17.85 -2.83 -7.61
C GLY A 158 19.36 -2.91 -7.51
N HIS A 159 19.90 -2.07 -6.67
CA HIS A 159 21.30 -2.07 -6.29
C HIS A 159 21.47 -1.52 -4.86
N TRP A 160 22.62 -1.79 -4.27
CA TRP A 160 22.97 -1.22 -2.98
C TRP A 160 23.72 0.10 -3.17
N ASP A 161 23.24 1.14 -2.47
CA ASP A 161 23.92 2.44 -2.35
C ASP A 161 24.54 2.53 -0.94
N GLY A 162 25.82 2.28 -0.84
CA GLY A 162 26.53 2.08 0.42
C GLY A 162 26.09 0.80 1.13
N ASP A 163 26.29 0.75 2.45
CA ASP A 163 26.10 -0.46 3.25
C ASP A 163 24.63 -0.78 3.57
N ASN A 164 23.78 0.24 3.65
CA ASN A 164 22.47 0.10 4.31
C ASN A 164 21.29 0.62 3.48
N THR A 165 21.50 1.08 2.25
CA THR A 165 20.43 1.60 1.39
C THR A 165 20.23 0.71 0.16
N LEU A 166 19.07 0.10 0.05
CA LEU A 166 18.60 -0.54 -1.17
C LEU A 166 17.90 0.52 -2.03
N VAL A 167 18.36 0.68 -3.27
CA VAL A 167 17.71 1.52 -4.29
C VAL A 167 17.05 0.62 -5.30
N ILE A 168 15.80 0.93 -5.64
CA ILE A 168 15.01 0.18 -6.61
C ILE A 168 14.45 1.14 -7.65
N ASP A 169 14.72 0.85 -8.91
CA ASP A 169 14.12 1.53 -10.05
C ASP A 169 13.03 0.68 -10.68
N THR A 170 11.90 1.30 -11.00
CA THR A 170 10.74 0.60 -11.58
C THR A 170 10.18 1.37 -12.77
N ASN A 171 9.84 0.64 -13.85
CA ASN A 171 9.12 1.15 -15.01
C ASN A 171 8.06 0.17 -15.52
N GLY A 172 7.41 0.51 -16.62
CA GLY A 172 6.47 -0.39 -17.31
C GLY A 172 5.19 -0.65 -16.54
N LEU A 173 4.70 0.34 -15.83
CA LEU A 173 3.47 0.30 -15.06
C LEU A 173 2.23 0.47 -15.95
N ILE A 174 1.16 -0.27 -15.65
CA ILE A 174 -0.14 -0.08 -16.29
C ILE A 174 -0.80 1.18 -15.72
N ASN A 175 -1.41 2.01 -16.59
CA ASN A 175 -1.97 3.32 -16.23
C ASN A 175 -3.44 3.30 -15.79
N SER A 176 -4.01 2.14 -15.54
CA SER A 176 -5.40 2.01 -15.08
C SER A 176 -5.56 2.17 -13.57
N THR A 177 -4.45 2.34 -12.83
CA THR A 177 -4.46 2.56 -11.38
C THR A 177 -4.27 4.03 -11.01
N TRP A 178 -4.50 4.34 -9.74
CA TRP A 178 -4.17 5.65 -9.18
C TRP A 178 -2.92 5.54 -8.30
N LEU A 179 -2.24 6.66 -8.08
CA LEU A 179 -1.10 6.72 -7.16
C LEU A 179 -1.53 6.59 -5.69
N ASP A 180 -2.73 7.07 -5.37
CA ASP A 180 -3.27 7.10 -4.01
C ASP A 180 -4.79 7.18 -4.00
N GLN A 181 -5.37 7.20 -2.79
CA GLN A 181 -6.81 7.31 -2.59
C GLN A 181 -7.42 8.65 -3.07
N PRO A 182 -6.73 9.82 -2.99
CA PRO A 182 -7.20 11.05 -3.61
C PRO A 182 -7.32 11.00 -5.13
N GLY A 183 -6.76 10.00 -5.79
CA GLY A 183 -6.94 9.79 -7.22
C GLY A 183 -5.87 10.45 -8.09
N HIS A 184 -4.66 10.67 -7.58
CA HIS A 184 -3.57 11.17 -8.40
C HIS A 184 -3.27 10.19 -9.55
N PRO A 185 -3.29 10.66 -10.82
CA PRO A 185 -3.07 9.79 -11.97
C PRO A 185 -1.59 9.53 -12.23
N HIS A 186 -1.31 8.49 -13.00
CA HIS A 186 -0.01 8.28 -13.62
C HIS A 186 -0.17 7.76 -15.06
N SER A 187 0.86 7.97 -15.87
CA SER A 187 0.93 7.46 -17.24
C SER A 187 1.73 6.16 -17.31
N THR A 188 1.83 5.59 -18.51
CA THR A 188 2.72 4.45 -18.79
C THR A 188 4.19 4.82 -18.83
N ASP A 189 4.50 6.13 -18.93
CA ASP A 189 5.88 6.62 -18.98
C ASP A 189 6.47 6.81 -17.58
N MET A 190 5.63 6.63 -16.54
CA MET A 190 6.05 6.79 -15.17
C MET A 190 7.23 5.88 -14.81
N ARG A 191 8.20 6.48 -14.12
CA ARG A 191 9.32 5.82 -13.44
C ARG A 191 9.21 6.07 -11.95
N VAL A 192 9.60 5.09 -11.17
CA VAL A 192 9.59 5.19 -9.71
C VAL A 192 10.95 4.79 -9.19
N GLU A 193 11.55 5.63 -8.36
CA GLU A 193 12.71 5.31 -7.55
C GLU A 193 12.28 5.12 -6.11
N GLU A 194 12.66 4.00 -5.51
CA GLU A 194 12.48 3.71 -4.09
C GLU A 194 13.84 3.62 -3.43
N ARG A 195 13.96 4.21 -2.25
CA ARG A 195 15.14 4.10 -1.41
C ARG A 195 14.72 3.57 -0.05
N TYR A 196 15.25 2.40 0.30
CA TYR A 196 15.03 1.74 1.59
C TYR A 196 16.32 1.79 2.38
N THR A 197 16.41 2.65 3.37
CA THR A 197 17.58 2.81 4.23
C THR A 197 17.32 2.16 5.58
N ARG A 198 18.03 1.08 5.86
CA ARG A 198 17.98 0.44 7.19
C ARG A 198 18.91 1.21 8.13
N THR A 199 18.34 2.13 8.92
CA THR A 199 19.09 3.04 9.80
C THR A 199 19.54 2.38 11.10
N SER A 200 18.87 1.27 11.49
CA SER A 200 19.24 0.41 12.60
C SER A 200 18.62 -0.98 12.43
N PHE A 201 18.90 -1.91 13.32
CA PHE A 201 18.39 -3.28 13.18
C PHE A 201 16.87 -3.33 12.99
N ASN A 202 16.12 -2.53 13.78
CA ASN A 202 14.65 -2.53 13.80
C ASN A 202 14.01 -1.38 12.99
N VAL A 203 14.79 -0.55 12.28
CA VAL A 203 14.25 0.65 11.63
C VAL A 203 14.63 0.70 10.16
N LEU A 204 13.62 0.84 9.32
CA LEU A 204 13.74 1.00 7.87
C LEU A 204 13.05 2.31 7.45
N GLU A 205 13.82 3.24 6.92
CA GLU A 205 13.30 4.48 6.35
C GLU A 205 13.13 4.34 4.84
N THR A 206 12.02 4.86 4.31
CA THR A 206 11.72 4.75 2.89
C THR A 206 11.42 6.11 2.30
N THR A 207 11.98 6.35 1.12
CA THR A 207 11.61 7.47 0.25
C THR A 207 11.23 6.91 -1.11
N VAL A 208 10.09 7.35 -1.64
CA VAL A 208 9.62 7.00 -2.98
C VAL A 208 9.48 8.27 -3.80
N ALA A 209 10.17 8.34 -4.92
CA ALA A 209 10.10 9.44 -5.87
C ALA A 209 9.44 8.96 -7.18
N ILE A 210 8.68 9.85 -7.80
CA ILE A 210 7.98 9.62 -9.06
C ILE A 210 8.52 10.60 -10.09
N ASP A 211 8.81 10.08 -11.29
CA ASP A 211 9.09 10.84 -12.50
C ASP A 211 8.11 10.39 -13.60
N ASP A 212 7.16 11.24 -13.94
CA ASP A 212 6.17 10.99 -14.99
C ASP A 212 5.98 12.28 -15.80
N PRO A 213 6.78 12.51 -16.83
CA PRO A 213 6.78 13.76 -17.59
C PRO A 213 5.48 14.01 -18.36
N THR A 214 4.65 12.99 -18.56
CA THR A 214 3.33 13.13 -19.19
C THR A 214 2.35 13.88 -18.27
N TYR A 215 2.37 13.59 -16.97
CA TYR A 215 1.40 14.15 -16.03
C TYR A 215 1.99 15.10 -15.00
N TYR A 216 3.32 15.14 -14.83
CA TYR A 216 4.00 16.02 -13.87
C TYR A 216 5.13 16.79 -14.52
N THR A 217 5.28 18.06 -14.16
CA THR A 217 6.26 18.96 -14.75
C THR A 217 7.69 18.74 -14.24
N LYS A 218 7.85 17.97 -13.18
CA LYS A 218 9.15 17.60 -12.59
C LYS A 218 8.99 16.36 -11.71
N PRO A 219 10.08 15.61 -11.48
CA PRO A 219 10.10 14.56 -10.46
C PRO A 219 9.73 15.10 -9.08
N TRP A 220 9.08 14.27 -8.28
CA TRP A 220 8.66 14.67 -6.94
C TRP A 220 8.65 13.49 -5.96
N VAL A 221 8.84 13.80 -4.68
CA VAL A 221 8.77 12.81 -3.63
C VAL A 221 7.30 12.52 -3.32
N PHE A 222 6.88 11.31 -3.65
CA PHE A 222 5.51 10.85 -3.46
C PHE A 222 5.22 10.49 -2.00
N THR A 223 6.12 9.75 -1.36
CA THR A 223 5.96 9.37 0.05
C THR A 223 7.30 9.19 0.75
N LYS A 224 7.28 9.46 2.05
CA LYS A 224 8.33 9.07 3.01
C LYS A 224 7.68 8.34 4.16
N ASN A 225 8.29 7.25 4.63
CA ASN A 225 7.77 6.49 5.75
C ASN A 225 8.89 5.87 6.59
N VAL A 226 8.56 5.53 7.83
CA VAL A 226 9.45 4.80 8.74
C VAL A 226 8.76 3.51 9.15
N TYR A 227 9.41 2.40 8.88
CA TYR A 227 8.91 1.06 9.18
C TYR A 227 9.65 0.47 10.37
N ARG A 228 8.96 -0.39 11.10
CA ARG A 228 9.47 -1.16 12.22
C ARG A 228 9.55 -2.63 11.84
N TRP A 229 10.65 -3.26 12.19
CA TRP A 229 10.85 -4.69 11.97
C TRP A 229 9.89 -5.50 12.83
N ILE A 230 9.27 -6.52 12.22
CA ILE A 230 8.38 -7.48 12.89
C ILE A 230 9.19 -8.74 13.19
N PRO A 231 9.52 -9.00 14.47
CA PRO A 231 10.22 -10.24 14.82
C PRO A 231 9.30 -11.46 14.65
N SER A 232 9.88 -12.62 14.33
CA SER A 232 9.13 -13.85 14.08
C SER A 232 8.31 -14.34 15.27
N ASN A 233 8.68 -13.94 16.49
CA ASN A 233 7.95 -14.25 17.73
C ASN A 233 6.97 -13.13 18.14
N PHE A 234 6.82 -12.10 17.34
CA PHE A 234 5.86 -11.03 17.60
C PHE A 234 4.45 -11.58 17.39
N SER A 235 3.64 -11.53 18.44
CA SER A 235 2.23 -11.89 18.36
C SER A 235 1.37 -10.65 18.58
N SER A 236 0.52 -10.37 17.62
CA SER A 236 -0.51 -9.36 17.72
C SER A 236 -1.78 -9.91 17.07
N PHE A 237 -2.91 -9.82 17.77
CA PHE A 237 -4.21 -10.31 17.28
C PHE A 237 -4.24 -11.79 16.86
N GLY A 238 -3.42 -12.65 17.50
CA GLY A 238 -3.36 -14.08 17.20
C GLY A 238 -2.45 -14.47 16.05
N THR A 239 -1.76 -13.52 15.41
CA THR A 239 -0.73 -13.80 14.41
C THR A 239 0.65 -13.82 15.05
N THR A 240 1.52 -14.69 14.58
CA THR A 240 2.88 -14.89 15.11
C THR A 240 3.89 -14.54 14.03
N GLY A 241 4.33 -13.27 13.98
CA GLY A 241 5.33 -12.82 13.01
C GLY A 241 4.90 -12.87 11.54
N GLU A 242 3.63 -13.14 11.28
CA GLU A 242 3.05 -13.25 9.96
C GLU A 242 2.05 -12.12 9.72
N PHE A 243 1.77 -11.85 8.46
CA PHE A 243 0.68 -10.98 8.06
C PHE A 243 -0.63 -11.76 7.97
N ASP A 244 -1.72 -11.14 8.40
CA ASP A 244 -3.07 -11.66 8.19
C ASP A 244 -3.35 -11.83 6.70
N GLU A 245 -4.20 -12.79 6.37
CA GLU A 245 -4.70 -12.94 5.01
C GLU A 245 -5.75 -11.86 4.73
N GLN A 246 -5.43 -10.98 3.78
CA GLN A 246 -6.32 -9.91 3.34
C GLN A 246 -6.45 -9.95 1.82
N PHE A 247 -7.61 -10.36 1.35
CA PHE A 247 -7.93 -10.43 -0.07
C PHE A 247 -9.13 -9.56 -0.39
N CYS A 248 -9.11 -8.92 -1.55
CA CYS A 248 -10.32 -8.42 -2.15
C CYS A 248 -11.00 -9.57 -2.89
N VAL A 249 -12.23 -9.89 -2.50
CA VAL A 249 -13.02 -10.95 -3.11
C VAL A 249 -14.07 -10.31 -4.02
N PRO A 250 -13.97 -10.45 -5.37
CA PRO A 250 -14.85 -9.74 -6.30
C PRO A 250 -16.35 -10.00 -6.08
N SER A 251 -16.74 -11.21 -5.69
CA SER A 251 -18.13 -11.53 -5.39
C SER A 251 -18.66 -10.79 -4.16
N GLU A 252 -17.86 -10.73 -3.10
CA GLU A 252 -18.21 -10.00 -1.88
C GLU A 252 -18.23 -8.49 -2.13
N MET A 253 -17.28 -7.97 -2.87
CA MET A 253 -17.25 -6.56 -3.26
C MET A 253 -18.45 -6.20 -4.14
N SER A 254 -18.83 -7.08 -5.07
CA SER A 254 -20.03 -6.86 -5.90
C SER A 254 -21.30 -6.83 -5.07
N GLU A 255 -21.44 -7.73 -4.11
CA GLU A 255 -22.58 -7.76 -3.21
C GLU A 255 -22.63 -6.53 -2.30
N TYR A 256 -21.50 -6.13 -1.73
CA TYR A 256 -21.37 -4.89 -0.96
C TYR A 256 -21.78 -3.67 -1.79
N ASN A 257 -21.31 -3.58 -3.04
CA ASN A 257 -21.65 -2.47 -3.93
C ASN A 257 -23.16 -2.38 -4.20
N LYS A 258 -23.82 -3.52 -4.43
CA LYS A 258 -25.27 -3.56 -4.66
C LYS A 258 -26.09 -3.23 -3.42
N THR A 259 -25.74 -3.80 -2.27
CA THR A 259 -26.60 -3.80 -1.07
C THR A 259 -26.33 -2.60 -0.18
N ILE A 260 -25.16 -2.01 -0.21
CA ILE A 260 -24.77 -0.92 0.70
C ILE A 260 -24.42 0.34 -0.07
N ARG A 261 -23.45 0.26 -0.99
CA ARG A 261 -22.96 1.43 -1.70
C ARG A 261 -24.02 2.02 -2.65
N ASP A 262 -24.65 1.19 -3.47
CA ASP A 262 -25.56 1.65 -4.54
C ASP A 262 -26.95 2.03 -4.01
N LEU A 263 -27.34 1.50 -2.84
CA LEU A 263 -28.59 1.89 -2.17
C LEU A 263 -28.47 3.20 -1.37
N ALA A 264 -27.26 3.70 -1.15
CA ALA A 264 -27.02 4.98 -0.48
C ALA A 264 -27.19 6.20 -1.42
N GLN A 265 -27.70 5.98 -2.63
CA GLN A 265 -28.14 7.00 -3.59
C GLN A 265 -29.61 7.37 -3.29
#